data_90813010d0df3df8e3b90cb35393a614
#
_entry.id   90813010d0df3df8e3b90cb35393a614
#
_cell.length_a   1.000
_cell.length_b   1.000
_cell.length_c   1.000
_cell.angle_alpha   90.00
_cell.angle_beta   90.00
_cell.angle_gamma   90.00
#
_symmetry.space_group_name_H-M   'P 1'
#
loop_
_entity.id
_entity.type
_entity.pdbx_description
1 polymer ?
#
loop_
_entity_poly.entity_id
_entity_poly.type
_entity_poly.pdbx_seq_one_letter_code
_entity_poly.pdbx_strand_id
1 'polypeptide(L)'
;ISFLEDSGYMARAAYVMDRLMNAVGLHGKTAVAMIISSGCNVAGIMSTRTLDTKKDRMIGILISPFISCSARLPVYALFAAAFFGNKKVGILPASGLVFFSLYLLGIFVAIVAGKVLSKTVFKQEKSYFVMELPPYRFPTLKSLLIHMWEKTEAFVKKAGTIILAIVVFLWILSILPLGVTPGSQESLLGKIGSLIAPLFAPAGFGNWESAVALIVGVGAKEAIVAAFGLVYGTGEEMLTGVLV
;
A
#
# COMPACT_ATOMS: atom_id res chain seq x y z
N ILE A 1 15.21 0.30 -8.84
CA ILE A 1 14.34 1.17 -9.65
C ILE A 1 15.19 2.26 -10.30
N SER A 2 15.96 3.06 -9.57
CA SER A 2 16.81 4.13 -10.16
C SER A 2 17.77 3.62 -11.24
N PHE A 3 18.37 2.46 -11.07
CA PHE A 3 19.21 1.82 -12.09
C PHE A 3 18.44 1.55 -13.39
N LEU A 4 17.21 0.99 -13.28
CA LEU A 4 16.37 0.68 -14.44
C LEU A 4 15.84 1.94 -15.12
N GLU A 5 15.64 3.01 -14.37
CA GLU A 5 15.22 4.31 -14.89
C GLU A 5 16.37 5.00 -15.66
N ASP A 6 17.53 5.09 -15.04
CA ASP A 6 18.71 5.72 -15.62
C ASP A 6 19.28 4.96 -16.84
N SER A 7 19.06 3.63 -16.89
CA SER A 7 19.45 2.80 -18.04
C SER A 7 18.56 2.98 -19.27
N GLY A 8 17.39 3.64 -19.14
CA GLY A 8 16.39 3.76 -20.20
C GLY A 8 15.49 2.54 -20.36
N TYR A 9 15.62 1.53 -19.49
CA TYR A 9 14.76 0.32 -19.53
C TYR A 9 13.32 0.62 -19.21
N MET A 10 13.06 1.50 -18.22
CA MET A 10 11.70 1.85 -17.78
C MET A 10 10.87 2.51 -18.89
N ALA A 11 11.49 3.32 -19.75
CA ALA A 11 10.81 3.92 -20.90
C ALA A 11 10.31 2.84 -21.88
N ARG A 12 11.11 1.81 -22.11
CA ARG A 12 10.73 0.70 -22.99
C ARG A 12 9.69 -0.21 -22.35
N ALA A 13 9.80 -0.48 -21.03
CA ALA A 13 8.77 -1.19 -20.28
C ALA A 13 7.42 -0.45 -20.36
N ALA A 14 7.42 0.87 -20.21
CA ALA A 14 6.23 1.70 -20.39
C ALA A 14 5.65 1.59 -21.81
N TYR A 15 6.50 1.57 -22.83
CA TYR A 15 6.08 1.40 -24.23
C TYR A 15 5.43 0.04 -24.49
N VAL A 16 6.01 -1.04 -23.99
CA VAL A 16 5.43 -2.39 -24.12
C VAL A 16 4.11 -2.49 -23.39
N MET A 17 4.02 -1.92 -22.20
CA MET A 17 2.82 -1.92 -21.38
C MET A 17 1.73 -0.97 -21.89
N ASP A 18 2.07 -0.04 -22.79
CA ASP A 18 1.13 0.97 -23.28
C ASP A 18 -0.09 0.35 -23.96
N ARG A 19 0.10 -0.70 -24.76
CA ARG A 19 -1.00 -1.42 -25.41
C ARG A 19 -1.99 -1.98 -24.40
N LEU A 20 -1.49 -2.52 -23.28
CA LEU A 20 -2.31 -3.08 -22.21
C LEU A 20 -3.02 -1.98 -21.42
N MET A 21 -2.30 -0.90 -21.11
CA MET A 21 -2.81 0.24 -20.37
C MET A 21 -3.87 1.01 -21.18
N ASN A 22 -3.67 1.20 -22.47
CA ASN A 22 -4.65 1.83 -23.37
C ASN A 22 -5.97 1.04 -23.44
N ALA A 23 -5.95 -0.29 -23.37
CA ALA A 23 -7.16 -1.09 -23.32
C ALA A 23 -8.02 -0.80 -22.07
N VAL A 24 -7.37 -0.31 -21.00
CA VAL A 24 -8.02 0.12 -19.75
C VAL A 24 -8.34 1.63 -19.78
N GLY A 25 -7.82 2.38 -20.76
CA GLY A 25 -7.97 3.83 -20.87
C GLY A 25 -6.95 4.61 -20.06
N LEU A 26 -5.79 4.01 -19.78
CA LEU A 26 -4.66 4.57 -19.04
C LEU A 26 -3.45 4.73 -19.96
N HIS A 27 -2.54 5.61 -19.58
CA HIS A 27 -1.28 5.84 -20.29
C HIS A 27 -0.21 4.80 -19.88
N GLY A 28 0.66 4.40 -20.81
CA GLY A 28 1.71 3.40 -20.53
C GLY A 28 2.65 3.77 -19.38
N LYS A 29 2.96 5.06 -19.21
CA LYS A 29 3.75 5.54 -18.05
C LYS A 29 3.06 5.24 -16.70
N THR A 30 1.74 5.10 -16.65
CA THR A 30 1.02 4.74 -15.43
C THR A 30 1.40 3.35 -14.93
N ALA A 31 1.73 2.42 -15.85
CA ALA A 31 2.24 1.11 -15.48
C ALA A 31 3.52 1.18 -14.64
N VAL A 32 4.41 2.12 -14.95
CA VAL A 32 5.65 2.33 -14.18
C VAL A 32 5.31 2.75 -12.74
N ALA A 33 4.37 3.68 -12.57
CA ALA A 33 3.92 4.08 -11.25
C ALA A 33 3.28 2.91 -10.48
N MET A 34 2.52 2.03 -11.16
CA MET A 34 1.95 0.82 -10.56
C MET A 34 3.01 -0.18 -10.12
N ILE A 35 4.05 -0.40 -10.92
CA ILE A 35 5.19 -1.26 -10.57
C ILE A 35 5.91 -0.71 -9.34
N ILE A 36 6.16 0.59 -9.29
CA ILE A 36 6.76 1.26 -8.11
C ILE A 36 5.86 1.10 -6.88
N SER A 37 4.54 1.21 -7.06
CA SER A 37 3.55 1.04 -5.99
C SER A 37 3.55 -0.37 -5.39
N SER A 38 3.95 -1.40 -6.14
CA SER A 38 4.07 -2.76 -5.60
C SER A 38 5.19 -2.87 -4.55
N GLY A 39 6.21 -2.05 -4.64
CA GLY A 39 7.22 -1.91 -3.58
C GLY A 39 6.73 -1.00 -2.45
N CYS A 40 6.33 0.23 -2.78
CA CYS A 40 5.83 1.22 -1.83
C CYS A 40 4.79 2.13 -2.48
N ASN A 41 3.56 2.12 -1.95
CA ASN A 41 2.48 2.95 -2.50
C ASN A 41 2.79 4.45 -2.43
N VAL A 42 3.50 4.91 -1.41
CA VAL A 42 3.88 6.33 -1.28
C VAL A 42 4.83 6.74 -2.40
N ALA A 43 5.86 5.94 -2.66
CA ALA A 43 6.79 6.17 -3.77
C ALA A 43 6.07 6.08 -5.12
N GLY A 44 5.15 5.12 -5.29
CA GLY A 44 4.30 5.00 -6.47
C GLY A 44 3.45 6.24 -6.73
N ILE A 45 2.76 6.75 -5.70
CA ILE A 45 1.99 7.99 -5.79
C ILE A 45 2.90 9.19 -6.11
N MET A 46 4.08 9.27 -5.50
CA MET A 46 5.03 10.34 -5.83
C MET A 46 5.52 10.26 -7.27
N SER A 47 5.69 9.07 -7.82
CA SER A 47 6.12 8.87 -9.22
C SER A 47 5.04 9.28 -10.24
N THR A 48 3.76 9.34 -9.85
CA THR A 48 2.70 9.82 -10.76
C THR A 48 2.87 11.27 -11.17
N ARG A 49 3.71 12.05 -10.48
CA ARG A 49 4.03 13.43 -10.85
C ARG A 49 4.74 13.54 -12.19
N THR A 50 5.39 12.47 -12.64
CA THR A 50 6.05 12.41 -13.95
C THR A 50 5.08 12.18 -15.10
N LEU A 51 3.80 11.93 -14.81
CA LEU A 51 2.77 11.75 -15.82
C LEU A 51 2.36 13.10 -16.43
N ASP A 52 2.21 13.14 -17.75
CA ASP A 52 2.04 14.36 -18.52
C ASP A 52 0.66 14.98 -18.32
N THR A 53 -0.40 14.14 -18.25
CA THR A 53 -1.79 14.63 -18.13
C THR A 53 -2.29 14.62 -16.68
N LYS A 54 -3.15 15.59 -16.35
CA LYS A 54 -3.83 15.63 -15.05
C LYS A 54 -4.69 14.39 -14.82
N LYS A 55 -5.34 13.90 -15.88
CA LYS A 55 -6.15 12.68 -15.86
C LYS A 55 -5.36 11.48 -15.41
N ASP A 56 -4.24 11.16 -16.09
CA ASP A 56 -3.44 9.99 -15.79
C ASP A 56 -2.84 10.08 -14.38
N ARG A 57 -2.43 11.29 -13.97
CA ARG A 57 -1.93 11.55 -12.62
C ARG A 57 -2.97 11.26 -11.55
N MET A 58 -4.19 11.78 -11.71
CA MET A 58 -5.27 11.58 -10.74
C MET A 58 -5.69 10.12 -10.67
N ILE A 59 -5.84 9.46 -11.82
CA ILE A 59 -6.17 8.04 -11.86
C ILE A 59 -5.03 7.23 -11.24
N GLY A 60 -3.78 7.50 -11.57
CA GLY A 60 -2.61 6.84 -10.98
C GLY A 60 -2.57 6.94 -9.46
N ILE A 61 -2.87 8.12 -8.89
CA ILE A 61 -2.97 8.32 -7.44
C ILE A 61 -4.08 7.46 -6.84
N LEU A 62 -5.26 7.43 -7.47
CA LEU A 62 -6.43 6.73 -6.94
C LEU A 62 -6.31 5.20 -7.03
N ILE A 63 -5.62 4.67 -8.05
CA ILE A 63 -5.45 3.22 -8.22
C ILE A 63 -4.26 2.65 -7.45
N SER A 64 -3.23 3.46 -7.17
CA SER A 64 -2.02 3.01 -6.44
C SER A 64 -2.31 2.30 -5.12
N PRO A 65 -3.26 2.75 -4.27
CA PRO A 65 -3.56 2.08 -3.01
C PRO A 65 -4.16 0.68 -3.15
N PHE A 66 -4.75 0.32 -4.30
CA PHE A 66 -5.29 -1.02 -4.53
C PHE A 66 -4.19 -2.04 -4.81
N ILE A 67 -3.01 -1.59 -5.26
CA ILE A 67 -1.87 -2.46 -5.49
C ILE A 67 -1.26 -2.85 -4.15
N SER A 68 -1.10 -4.15 -3.93
CA SER A 68 -0.49 -4.66 -2.71
C SER A 68 0.98 -4.31 -2.67
N CYS A 69 1.39 -3.55 -1.66
CA CYS A 69 2.78 -3.18 -1.43
C CYS A 69 3.43 -4.09 -0.37
N SER A 70 4.75 -4.02 -0.26
CA SER A 70 5.52 -4.83 0.69
C SER A 70 5.06 -4.68 2.14
N ALA A 71 4.55 -3.51 2.55
CA ALA A 71 4.03 -3.27 3.89
C ALA A 71 2.73 -4.06 4.23
N ARG A 72 2.00 -4.53 3.21
CA ARG A 72 0.81 -5.38 3.41
C ARG A 72 1.15 -6.86 3.49
N LEU A 73 2.32 -7.28 3.04
CA LEU A 73 2.69 -8.69 2.99
C LEU A 73 2.69 -9.36 4.38
N PRO A 74 3.24 -8.74 5.45
CA PRO A 74 3.17 -9.32 6.80
C PRO A 74 1.73 -9.49 7.30
N VAL A 75 0.85 -8.53 7.00
CA VAL A 75 -0.57 -8.60 7.37
C VAL A 75 -1.26 -9.77 6.66
N TYR A 76 -1.04 -9.92 5.36
CA TYR A 76 -1.59 -11.05 4.60
C TYR A 76 -1.05 -12.40 5.10
N ALA A 77 0.25 -12.46 5.42
CA ALA A 77 0.88 -13.66 5.95
C ALA A 77 0.29 -14.03 7.31
N LEU A 78 0.08 -13.05 8.21
CA LEU A 78 -0.53 -13.27 9.51
C LEU A 78 -1.93 -13.87 9.38
N PHE A 79 -2.82 -13.21 8.62
CA PHE A 79 -4.19 -13.70 8.44
C PHE A 79 -4.25 -15.03 7.69
N ALA A 80 -3.41 -15.21 6.66
CA ALA A 80 -3.36 -16.47 5.92
C ALA A 80 -2.85 -17.62 6.80
N ALA A 81 -1.89 -17.37 7.68
CA ALA A 81 -1.42 -18.36 8.64
C ALA A 81 -2.48 -18.67 9.72
N ALA A 82 -3.14 -17.64 10.24
CA ALA A 82 -4.16 -17.81 11.28
C ALA A 82 -5.35 -18.65 10.78
N PHE A 83 -5.92 -18.32 9.63
CA PHE A 83 -7.13 -18.98 9.14
C PHE A 83 -6.87 -20.25 8.32
N PHE A 84 -5.71 -20.40 7.71
CA PHE A 84 -5.41 -21.45 6.72
C PHE A 84 -4.11 -22.22 7.00
N GLY A 85 -3.40 -21.94 8.11
CA GLY A 85 -2.05 -22.45 8.39
C GLY A 85 -1.91 -23.97 8.32
N ASN A 86 -2.95 -24.71 8.76
CA ASN A 86 -2.95 -26.18 8.79
C ASN A 86 -3.69 -26.85 7.61
N LYS A 87 -4.28 -26.07 6.70
CA LYS A 87 -5.03 -26.61 5.58
C LYS A 87 -4.12 -26.73 4.34
N LYS A 88 -4.19 -27.89 3.68
CA LYS A 88 -3.54 -28.12 2.38
C LYS A 88 -4.60 -28.30 1.30
N VAL A 89 -4.45 -27.60 0.19
CA VAL A 89 -5.27 -27.79 -1.01
C VAL A 89 -4.39 -28.44 -2.06
N GLY A 90 -4.45 -29.78 -2.13
CA GLY A 90 -3.57 -30.58 -2.97
C GLY A 90 -2.10 -30.53 -2.50
N ILE A 91 -1.20 -30.12 -3.39
CA ILE A 91 0.25 -30.04 -3.13
C ILE A 91 0.65 -28.70 -2.49
N LEU A 92 -0.19 -27.65 -2.63
CA LEU A 92 0.11 -26.29 -2.17
C LEU A 92 -0.51 -26.01 -0.79
N PRO A 93 0.20 -25.27 0.09
CA PRO A 93 -0.39 -24.81 1.33
C PRO A 93 -1.51 -23.80 1.03
N ALA A 94 -2.67 -23.97 1.69
CA ALA A 94 -3.83 -23.09 1.48
C ALA A 94 -3.51 -21.62 1.78
N SER A 95 -2.65 -21.35 2.76
CA SER A 95 -2.17 -20.00 3.08
C SER A 95 -1.47 -19.32 1.90
N GLY A 96 -0.63 -20.04 1.16
CA GLY A 96 0.04 -19.51 -0.03
C GLY A 96 -0.93 -19.20 -1.17
N LEU A 97 -1.94 -20.06 -1.38
CA LEU A 97 -2.96 -19.83 -2.40
C LEU A 97 -3.81 -18.60 -2.08
N VAL A 98 -4.21 -18.43 -0.83
CA VAL A 98 -4.96 -17.26 -0.35
C VAL A 98 -4.13 -15.99 -0.51
N PHE A 99 -2.86 -16.03 -0.11
CA PHE A 99 -1.94 -14.91 -0.28
C PHE A 99 -1.84 -14.48 -1.75
N PHE A 100 -1.64 -15.43 -2.66
CA PHE A 100 -1.55 -15.16 -4.10
C PHE A 100 -2.87 -14.63 -4.67
N SER A 101 -4.00 -15.18 -4.23
CA SER A 101 -5.33 -14.73 -4.68
C SER A 101 -5.62 -13.29 -4.26
N LEU A 102 -5.25 -12.90 -3.04
CA LEU A 102 -5.39 -11.52 -2.55
C LEU A 102 -4.53 -10.54 -3.36
N TYR A 103 -3.33 -10.97 -3.74
CA TYR A 103 -2.45 -10.15 -4.56
C TYR A 103 -3.03 -9.92 -5.96
N LEU A 104 -3.50 -10.98 -6.61
CA LEU A 104 -4.16 -10.90 -7.91
C LEU A 104 -5.46 -10.08 -7.85
N LEU A 105 -6.23 -10.24 -6.78
CA LEU A 105 -7.45 -9.47 -6.56
C LEU A 105 -7.14 -7.97 -6.49
N GLY A 106 -6.08 -7.57 -5.80
CA GLY A 106 -5.64 -6.17 -5.74
C GLY A 106 -5.32 -5.59 -7.11
N ILE A 107 -4.59 -6.34 -7.94
CA ILE A 107 -4.29 -5.93 -9.33
C ILE A 107 -5.59 -5.82 -10.15
N PHE A 108 -6.46 -6.81 -10.04
CA PHE A 108 -7.73 -6.82 -10.77
C PHE A 108 -8.60 -5.61 -10.41
N VAL A 109 -8.74 -5.32 -9.11
CA VAL A 109 -9.50 -4.16 -8.61
C VAL A 109 -8.86 -2.84 -9.10
N ALA A 110 -7.53 -2.73 -9.09
CA ALA A 110 -6.83 -1.56 -9.60
C ALA A 110 -7.15 -1.31 -11.09
N ILE A 111 -7.15 -2.37 -11.91
CA ILE A 111 -7.46 -2.29 -13.34
C ILE A 111 -8.92 -1.88 -13.55
N VAL A 112 -9.87 -2.51 -12.84
CA VAL A 112 -11.30 -2.20 -12.94
C VAL A 112 -11.57 -0.76 -12.49
N ALA A 113 -11.00 -0.34 -11.35
CA ALA A 113 -11.13 1.03 -10.85
C ALA A 113 -10.55 2.05 -11.84
N GLY A 114 -9.39 1.78 -12.42
CA GLY A 114 -8.78 2.63 -13.45
C GLY A 114 -9.69 2.78 -14.67
N LYS A 115 -10.26 1.67 -15.15
CA LYS A 115 -11.19 1.69 -16.29
C LYS A 115 -12.48 2.46 -16.00
N VAL A 116 -13.06 2.26 -14.81
CA VAL A 116 -14.28 2.96 -14.38
C VAL A 116 -13.99 4.45 -14.27
N LEU A 117 -12.93 4.86 -13.57
CA LEU A 117 -12.54 6.26 -13.41
C LEU A 117 -12.24 6.94 -14.74
N SER A 118 -11.54 6.27 -15.65
CA SER A 118 -11.25 6.80 -16.99
C SER A 118 -12.49 7.03 -17.82
N LYS A 119 -13.54 6.17 -17.69
CA LYS A 119 -14.77 6.28 -18.45
C LYS A 119 -15.83 7.19 -17.83
N THR A 120 -15.86 7.31 -16.49
CA THR A 120 -16.90 8.07 -15.79
C THR A 120 -16.46 9.49 -15.48
N VAL A 121 -15.34 9.65 -14.78
CA VAL A 121 -14.92 10.95 -14.25
C VAL A 121 -14.09 11.74 -15.27
N PHE A 122 -13.28 11.06 -16.08
CA PHE A 122 -12.31 11.71 -16.97
C PHE A 122 -12.58 11.43 -18.45
N LYS A 123 -13.82 11.57 -18.90
CA LYS A 123 -14.27 11.21 -20.27
C LYS A 123 -13.62 11.97 -21.42
N GLN A 124 -13.16 13.20 -21.22
CA GLN A 124 -12.85 14.12 -22.34
C GLN A 124 -11.36 14.24 -22.70
N GLU A 125 -10.46 13.76 -21.90
CA GLU A 125 -9.03 13.88 -22.20
C GLU A 125 -8.50 12.62 -22.88
N LYS A 126 -8.16 12.72 -24.16
CA LYS A 126 -7.39 11.66 -24.86
C LYS A 126 -5.93 11.80 -24.47
N SER A 127 -5.40 10.78 -23.82
CA SER A 127 -3.96 10.70 -23.57
C SER A 127 -3.28 10.13 -24.82
N TYR A 128 -2.46 10.94 -25.49
CA TYR A 128 -1.64 10.48 -26.61
C TYR A 128 -0.26 10.09 -26.08
N PHE A 129 0.13 8.86 -26.37
CA PHE A 129 1.46 8.40 -26.03
C PHE A 129 2.46 8.83 -27.13
N VAL A 130 3.19 9.88 -26.85
CA VAL A 130 4.38 10.24 -27.64
C VAL A 130 5.55 10.18 -26.67
N MET A 131 6.38 9.17 -26.80
CA MET A 131 7.59 9.02 -26.00
C MET A 131 8.79 8.79 -26.90
N GLU A 132 9.75 9.71 -26.82
CA GLU A 132 11.08 9.45 -27.35
C GLU A 132 11.76 8.39 -26.50
N LEU A 133 12.19 7.30 -27.13
CA LEU A 133 12.91 6.23 -26.46
C LEU A 133 14.35 6.65 -26.24
N PRO A 134 14.77 6.91 -25.00
CA PRO A 134 16.16 7.26 -24.73
C PRO A 134 17.08 6.10 -25.12
N PRO A 135 18.30 6.37 -25.63
CA PRO A 135 19.27 5.33 -25.92
C PRO A 135 19.68 4.60 -24.64
N TYR A 136 19.99 3.32 -24.74
CA TYR A 136 20.54 2.57 -23.60
C TYR A 136 21.85 3.19 -23.16
N ARG A 137 21.95 3.52 -21.89
CA ARG A 137 23.19 4.01 -21.26
C ARG A 137 23.44 3.23 -20.00
N PHE A 138 24.69 2.83 -19.77
CA PHE A 138 25.09 2.35 -18.46
C PHE A 138 25.22 3.55 -17.52
N PRO A 139 24.42 3.63 -16.45
CA PRO A 139 24.54 4.72 -15.50
C PRO A 139 25.88 4.64 -14.78
N THR A 140 26.53 5.78 -14.58
CA THR A 140 27.72 5.83 -13.74
C THR A 140 27.32 5.64 -12.28
N LEU A 141 28.14 4.94 -11.50
CA LEU A 141 27.87 4.68 -10.09
C LEU A 141 27.64 5.98 -9.30
N LYS A 142 28.38 7.02 -9.64
CA LYS A 142 28.25 8.35 -9.01
C LYS A 142 26.88 8.97 -9.29
N SER A 143 26.42 8.96 -10.55
CA SER A 143 25.10 9.47 -10.91
C SER A 143 23.98 8.69 -10.23
N LEU A 144 24.09 7.35 -10.21
CA LEU A 144 23.12 6.48 -9.57
C LEU A 144 22.98 6.78 -8.08
N LEU A 145 24.12 6.93 -7.37
CA LEU A 145 24.11 7.23 -5.93
C LEU A 145 23.51 8.61 -5.63
N ILE A 146 23.80 9.61 -6.47
CA ILE A 146 23.22 10.95 -6.30
C ILE A 146 21.71 10.92 -6.50
N HIS A 147 21.21 10.31 -7.59
CA HIS A 147 19.78 10.21 -7.85
C HIS A 147 19.04 9.40 -6.79
N MET A 148 19.66 8.31 -6.30
CA MET A 148 19.11 7.53 -5.19
C MET A 148 19.00 8.36 -3.91
N TRP A 149 20.05 9.13 -3.60
CA TRP A 149 20.07 9.98 -2.41
C TRP A 149 19.01 11.07 -2.47
N GLU A 150 18.93 11.82 -3.56
CA GLU A 150 17.94 12.88 -3.77
C GLU A 150 16.49 12.36 -3.63
N LYS A 151 16.19 11.22 -4.27
CA LYS A 151 14.85 10.59 -4.17
C LYS A 151 14.55 10.09 -2.76
N THR A 152 15.55 9.50 -2.10
CA THR A 152 15.40 8.98 -0.74
C THR A 152 15.25 10.13 0.27
N GLU A 153 16.05 11.17 0.15
CA GLU A 153 15.98 12.35 1.03
C GLU A 153 14.62 13.05 0.90
N ALA A 154 14.14 13.26 -0.32
CA ALA A 154 12.83 13.84 -0.57
C ALA A 154 11.69 12.99 0.01
N PHE A 155 11.81 11.67 -0.09
CA PHE A 155 10.86 10.73 0.48
C PHE A 155 10.89 10.77 2.02
N VAL A 156 12.08 10.65 2.62
CA VAL A 156 12.24 10.65 4.09
C VAL A 156 11.76 11.96 4.70
N LYS A 157 12.11 13.09 4.11
CA LYS A 157 11.64 14.39 4.60
C LYS A 157 10.13 14.52 4.54
N LYS A 158 9.48 14.07 3.48
CA LYS A 158 8.05 14.27 3.27
C LYS A 158 7.21 13.19 3.93
N ALA A 159 7.52 11.92 3.71
CA ALA A 159 6.76 10.81 4.28
C ALA A 159 7.12 10.58 5.74
N GLY A 160 8.40 10.68 6.11
CA GLY A 160 8.87 10.48 7.48
C GLY A 160 8.27 11.48 8.45
N THR A 161 8.18 12.76 8.09
CA THR A 161 7.57 13.78 8.96
C THR A 161 6.08 13.53 9.17
N ILE A 162 5.34 13.16 8.13
CA ILE A 162 3.90 12.88 8.24
C ILE A 162 3.67 11.62 9.07
N ILE A 163 4.42 10.55 8.81
CA ILE A 163 4.31 9.30 9.57
C ILE A 163 4.65 9.52 11.04
N LEU A 164 5.74 10.24 11.32
CA LEU A 164 6.12 10.59 12.69
C LEU A 164 5.02 11.36 13.39
N ALA A 165 4.46 12.39 12.74
CA ALA A 165 3.39 13.18 13.31
C ALA A 165 2.14 12.34 13.64
N ILE A 166 1.75 11.41 12.73
CA ILE A 166 0.62 10.51 12.96
C ILE A 166 0.91 9.56 14.13
N VAL A 167 2.10 8.96 14.17
CA VAL A 167 2.48 8.01 15.24
C VAL A 167 2.51 8.71 16.60
N VAL A 168 3.10 9.90 16.69
CA VAL A 168 3.12 10.71 17.92
C VAL A 168 1.70 11.09 18.34
N PHE A 169 0.84 11.48 17.40
CA PHE A 169 -0.55 11.81 17.68
C PHE A 169 -1.32 10.58 18.23
N LEU A 170 -1.20 9.41 17.60
CA LEU A 170 -1.81 8.17 18.07
C LEU A 170 -1.27 7.74 19.44
N TRP A 171 0.03 7.93 19.68
CA TRP A 171 0.65 7.66 20.96
C TRP A 171 0.09 8.56 22.08
N ILE A 172 -0.07 9.85 21.81
CA ILE A 172 -0.71 10.79 22.75
C ILE A 172 -2.15 10.35 23.05
N LEU A 173 -2.93 9.97 22.04
CA LEU A 173 -4.29 9.48 22.23
C LEU A 173 -4.34 8.18 23.06
N SER A 174 -3.31 7.35 22.96
CA SER A 174 -3.21 6.10 23.71
C SER A 174 -2.90 6.31 25.20
N ILE A 175 -2.24 7.44 25.57
CA ILE A 175 -1.87 7.75 26.96
C ILE A 175 -2.93 8.61 27.67
N LEU A 176 -3.75 9.34 26.92
CA LEU A 176 -4.81 10.17 27.51
C LEU A 176 -6.06 9.32 27.86
N PRO A 177 -6.67 9.51 29.08
CA PRO A 177 -6.27 10.40 30.17
C PRO A 177 -5.07 9.88 30.97
N LEU A 178 -4.27 10.82 31.50
CA LEU A 178 -3.08 10.51 32.32
C LEU A 178 -3.44 9.60 33.51
N GLY A 179 -2.76 8.44 33.62
CA GLY A 179 -3.00 7.47 34.69
C GLY A 179 -3.61 6.14 34.22
N VAL A 180 -3.92 6.00 32.94
CA VAL A 180 -4.44 4.76 32.35
C VAL A 180 -3.30 4.01 31.62
N THR A 181 -3.30 2.69 31.69
CA THR A 181 -2.32 1.87 30.95
C THR A 181 -2.45 2.14 29.44
N PRO A 182 -1.34 2.42 28.74
CA PRO A 182 -1.38 2.65 27.30
C PRO A 182 -2.02 1.46 26.57
N GLY A 183 -2.98 1.75 25.67
CA GLY A 183 -3.68 0.70 24.93
C GLY A 183 -4.82 0.01 25.67
N SER A 184 -5.30 0.55 26.81
CA SER A 184 -6.48 0.05 27.51
C SER A 184 -7.78 0.63 26.94
N GLN A 185 -8.90 -0.03 27.19
CA GLN A 185 -10.24 0.41 26.77
C GLN A 185 -10.61 1.80 27.34
N GLU A 186 -10.03 2.21 28.46
CA GLU A 186 -10.27 3.49 29.11
C GLU A 186 -9.51 4.66 28.46
N SER A 187 -8.51 4.37 27.62
CA SER A 187 -7.81 5.40 26.83
C SER A 187 -8.75 6.07 25.83
N LEU A 188 -8.44 7.31 25.42
CA LEU A 188 -9.22 7.99 24.37
C LEU A 188 -9.25 7.16 23.07
N LEU A 189 -8.14 6.51 22.74
CA LEU A 189 -8.04 5.63 21.59
C LEU A 189 -8.96 4.41 21.73
N GLY A 190 -9.04 3.80 22.93
CA GLY A 190 -9.96 2.71 23.23
C GLY A 190 -11.43 3.12 23.16
N LYS A 191 -11.79 4.31 23.65
CA LYS A 191 -13.15 4.86 23.54
C LYS A 191 -13.57 5.11 22.09
N ILE A 192 -12.67 5.66 21.25
CA ILE A 192 -12.91 5.83 19.83
C ILE A 192 -13.05 4.46 19.16
N GLY A 193 -12.19 3.50 19.51
CA GLY A 193 -12.28 2.12 19.03
C GLY A 193 -13.61 1.47 19.37
N SER A 194 -14.10 1.59 20.62
CA SER A 194 -15.38 1.04 21.06
C SER A 194 -16.59 1.69 20.36
N LEU A 195 -16.49 2.99 20.04
CA LEU A 195 -17.53 3.69 19.28
C LEU A 195 -17.61 3.21 17.81
N ILE A 196 -16.48 2.86 17.23
CA ILE A 196 -16.39 2.44 15.82
C ILE A 196 -16.53 0.91 15.67
N ALA A 197 -16.26 0.14 16.75
CA ALA A 197 -16.38 -1.32 16.75
C ALA A 197 -17.69 -1.87 16.17
N PRO A 198 -18.90 -1.31 16.48
CA PRO A 198 -20.14 -1.80 15.91
C PRO A 198 -20.23 -1.66 14.39
N LEU A 199 -19.50 -0.73 13.78
CA LEU A 199 -19.45 -0.58 12.33
C LEU A 199 -18.70 -1.73 11.66
N PHE A 200 -17.72 -2.32 12.34
CA PHE A 200 -16.94 -3.46 11.86
C PHE A 200 -17.49 -4.82 12.33
N ALA A 201 -18.56 -4.83 13.13
CA ALA A 201 -19.22 -6.06 13.59
C ALA A 201 -19.65 -7.00 12.44
N PRO A 202 -20.24 -6.51 11.30
CA PRO A 202 -20.61 -7.38 10.20
C PRO A 202 -19.41 -8.01 9.48
N ALA A 203 -18.21 -7.45 9.64
CA ALA A 203 -16.97 -7.99 9.09
C ALA A 203 -16.25 -8.97 10.04
N GLY A 204 -16.82 -9.25 11.23
CA GLY A 204 -16.21 -10.13 12.24
C GLY A 204 -15.22 -9.43 13.18
N PHE A 205 -15.01 -8.13 13.04
CA PHE A 205 -14.09 -7.32 13.85
C PHE A 205 -14.82 -6.39 14.83
N GLY A 206 -15.85 -6.93 15.51
CA GLY A 206 -16.67 -6.16 16.44
C GLY A 206 -16.01 -5.82 17.79
N ASN A 207 -14.75 -6.18 17.99
CA ASN A 207 -14.00 -5.92 19.20
C ASN A 207 -13.31 -4.53 19.11
N TRP A 208 -13.24 -3.85 20.26
CA TRP A 208 -12.59 -2.52 20.31
C TRP A 208 -11.09 -2.59 19.93
N GLU A 209 -10.43 -3.71 20.29
CA GLU A 209 -9.03 -3.99 19.97
C GLU A 209 -8.80 -3.99 18.44
N SER A 210 -9.62 -4.72 17.72
CA SER A 210 -9.54 -4.80 16.27
C SER A 210 -9.82 -3.45 15.60
N ALA A 211 -10.80 -2.69 16.15
CA ALA A 211 -11.11 -1.35 15.66
C ALA A 211 -9.93 -0.39 15.85
N VAL A 212 -9.27 -0.43 17.01
CA VAL A 212 -8.06 0.35 17.30
C VAL A 212 -6.92 -0.02 16.33
N ALA A 213 -6.66 -1.31 16.14
CA ALA A 213 -5.61 -1.78 15.23
C ALA A 213 -5.88 -1.33 13.78
N LEU A 214 -7.13 -1.32 13.33
CA LEU A 214 -7.51 -0.82 12.02
C LEU A 214 -7.31 0.70 11.89
N ILE A 215 -7.64 1.48 12.91
CA ILE A 215 -7.41 2.93 12.94
C ILE A 215 -5.92 3.24 12.84
N VAL A 216 -5.10 2.56 13.64
CA VAL A 216 -3.62 2.67 13.59
C VAL A 216 -3.10 2.28 12.20
N GLY A 217 -3.67 1.24 11.60
CA GLY A 217 -3.33 0.77 10.27
C GLY A 217 -3.65 1.74 9.13
N VAL A 218 -4.60 2.66 9.32
CA VAL A 218 -4.85 3.75 8.37
C VAL A 218 -3.66 4.73 8.34
N GLY A 219 -3.04 4.99 9.49
CA GLY A 219 -1.86 5.85 9.59
C GLY A 219 -0.59 5.20 9.08
N ALA A 220 -0.35 3.95 9.50
CA ALA A 220 0.82 3.17 9.12
C ALA A 220 0.42 1.69 8.97
N LYS A 221 0.38 1.19 7.75
CA LYS A 221 -0.07 -0.18 7.44
C LYS A 221 0.76 -1.27 8.12
N GLU A 222 2.07 -1.06 8.21
CA GLU A 222 3.01 -1.93 8.90
C GLU A 222 2.78 -1.98 10.41
N ALA A 223 2.20 -0.93 10.98
CA ALA A 223 1.90 -0.87 12.41
C ALA A 223 0.69 -1.73 12.82
N ILE A 224 -0.10 -2.24 11.88
CA ILE A 224 -1.25 -3.11 12.17
C ILE A 224 -0.80 -4.34 12.95
N VAL A 225 0.25 -5.03 12.50
CA VAL A 225 0.75 -6.26 13.14
C VAL A 225 1.27 -5.95 14.55
N ALA A 226 2.02 -4.85 14.70
CA ALA A 226 2.50 -4.39 15.99
C ALA A 226 1.35 -3.97 16.93
N ALA A 227 0.31 -3.32 16.40
CA ALA A 227 -0.86 -2.93 17.17
C ALA A 227 -1.65 -4.14 17.66
N PHE A 228 -1.85 -5.15 16.82
CA PHE A 228 -2.44 -6.42 17.24
C PHE A 228 -1.59 -7.09 18.33
N GLY A 229 -0.26 -7.16 18.16
CA GLY A 229 0.65 -7.72 19.16
C GLY A 229 0.60 -6.99 20.50
N LEU A 230 0.52 -5.67 20.49
CA LEU A 230 0.43 -4.84 21.70
C LEU A 230 -0.89 -5.02 22.43
N VAL A 231 -2.00 -5.01 21.70
CA VAL A 231 -3.35 -5.02 22.26
C VAL A 231 -3.75 -6.40 22.77
N TYR A 232 -3.38 -7.45 22.03
CA TYR A 232 -3.65 -8.83 22.46
C TYR A 232 -2.58 -9.38 23.42
N GLY A 233 -1.52 -8.62 23.70
CA GLY A 233 -0.47 -8.99 24.68
C GLY A 233 0.35 -10.23 24.31
N THR A 234 0.30 -10.63 23.03
CA THR A 234 0.88 -11.86 22.53
C THR A 234 1.96 -11.55 21.48
N GLY A 235 3.09 -12.26 21.55
CA GLY A 235 4.08 -12.22 20.49
C GLY A 235 3.51 -12.76 19.16
N GLU A 236 4.18 -12.49 18.05
CA GLU A 236 3.73 -12.86 16.68
C GLU A 236 3.31 -14.33 16.54
N GLU A 237 3.93 -15.25 17.26
CA GLU A 237 3.61 -16.69 17.23
C GLU A 237 2.27 -17.03 17.88
N MET A 238 1.80 -16.25 18.86
CA MET A 238 0.54 -16.50 19.54
C MET A 238 -0.67 -15.80 18.90
N LEU A 239 -0.45 -14.76 18.09
CA LEU A 239 -1.53 -14.05 17.37
C LEU A 239 -2.31 -14.98 16.45
N THR A 240 -1.66 -16.01 15.90
CA THR A 240 -2.32 -17.02 15.08
C THR A 240 -3.32 -17.89 15.87
N GLY A 241 -3.10 -18.06 17.18
CA GLY A 241 -4.02 -18.81 18.05
C GLY A 241 -5.20 -18.01 18.57
N VAL A 242 -5.11 -16.66 18.58
CA VAL A 242 -6.18 -15.78 19.10
C VAL A 242 -7.17 -15.36 18.00
N LEU A 243 -6.73 -15.37 16.73
CA LEU A 243 -7.57 -15.01 15.57
C LEU A 243 -8.37 -16.19 14.98
N VAL A 244 -8.15 -17.42 15.46
CA VAL A 244 -8.89 -18.63 15.10
C VAL A 244 -9.85 -19.02 16.24
#